data_3fc14c7cedaad92d584499c326f0fdf1
#
_entry.id   3fc14c7cedaad92d584499c326f0fdf1
#
_cell.length_a   1.000
_cell.length_b   1.000
_cell.length_c   1.000
_cell.angle_alpha   90.00
_cell.angle_beta   90.00
_cell.angle_gamma   90.00
#
_symmetry.space_group_name_H-M   'P 1'
#
loop_
_entity.id
_entity.type
_entity.pdbx_description
1 polymer ?
#
loop_
_entity_poly.entity_id
_entity_poly.type
_entity_poly.pdbx_seq_one_letter_code
_entity_poly.pdbx_strand_id
1 'polypeptide(L)'
;MLASISAGGAVKNLIGGIFGVWLSTIGAERVTGIERFMFGNYELYEGLHFVPIFIGLFAISELLVQSKTVDKIINTVSMKAVKLPTLEDYKKIWKTILRSCGIGTFIGVLPAEGATVASMIGYSEARRWSKNKKEFGKGSIEGIAGAEAANNAATGGAMVPTMVLGIPGSGTTAIILVGLMVHGLRPGVYLFTCLLYTSPSPRDIMR
;
A
#
# COMPACT_ATOMS: atom_id res chain seq x y z
N MET A 1 -0.42 15.97 -5.31
CA MET A 1 -0.13 14.57 -5.56
C MET A 1 -1.40 13.71 -5.64
N LEU A 2 -2.29 13.68 -4.64
CA LEU A 2 -3.56 12.94 -4.69
C LEU A 2 -4.46 13.32 -5.88
N ALA A 3 -4.50 14.59 -6.28
CA ALA A 3 -5.32 15.08 -7.38
C ALA A 3 -4.91 14.56 -8.78
N SER A 4 -3.68 14.05 -8.93
CA SER A 4 -3.18 13.53 -10.21
C SER A 4 -3.41 12.04 -10.43
N ILE A 5 -3.78 11.31 -9.38
CA ILE A 5 -3.93 9.85 -9.40
C ILE A 5 -5.32 9.41 -9.89
N SER A 6 -6.33 10.25 -9.69
CA SER A 6 -7.72 9.92 -10.04
C SER A 6 -8.10 10.35 -11.45
N ALA A 7 -8.86 9.51 -12.12
CA ALA A 7 -9.51 9.81 -13.40
C ALA A 7 -10.68 10.82 -13.29
N GLY A 8 -11.11 11.14 -12.06
CA GLY A 8 -12.10 12.19 -11.76
C GLY A 8 -11.44 13.55 -11.61
N GLY A 9 -12.08 14.63 -12.05
CA GLY A 9 -11.47 15.96 -12.08
C GLY A 9 -10.83 16.39 -10.75
N ALA A 10 -9.74 17.15 -10.81
CA ALA A 10 -8.94 17.61 -9.67
C ALA A 10 -9.76 18.21 -8.52
N VAL A 11 -10.85 18.92 -8.83
CA VAL A 11 -11.74 19.53 -7.84
C VAL A 11 -12.47 18.48 -6.98
N LYS A 12 -12.95 17.38 -7.58
CA LYS A 12 -13.63 16.30 -6.83
C LYS A 12 -12.66 15.61 -5.87
N ASN A 13 -11.43 15.41 -6.31
CA ASN A 13 -10.39 14.79 -5.48
C ASN A 13 -9.97 15.70 -4.32
N LEU A 14 -9.89 17.01 -4.57
CA LEU A 14 -9.61 17.99 -3.53
C LEU A 14 -10.71 18.01 -2.46
N ILE A 15 -11.99 18.04 -2.89
CA ILE A 15 -13.13 17.98 -1.98
C ILE A 15 -13.11 16.70 -1.16
N GLY A 16 -12.89 15.54 -1.81
CA GLY A 16 -12.77 14.26 -1.11
C GLY A 16 -11.62 14.23 -0.10
N GLY A 17 -10.47 14.80 -0.46
CA GLY A 17 -9.32 14.92 0.44
C GLY A 17 -9.62 15.80 1.66
N ILE A 18 -10.21 16.97 1.47
CA ILE A 18 -10.62 17.88 2.55
C ILE A 18 -11.64 17.20 3.47
N PHE A 19 -12.63 16.52 2.88
CA PHE A 19 -13.64 15.78 3.63
C PHE A 19 -13.00 14.64 4.46
N GLY A 20 -12.05 13.90 3.89
CA GLY A 20 -11.31 12.85 4.61
C GLY A 20 -10.50 13.41 5.79
N VAL A 21 -9.81 14.55 5.59
CA VAL A 21 -9.10 15.24 6.67
C VAL A 21 -10.08 15.69 7.76
N TRP A 22 -11.22 16.25 7.39
CA TRP A 22 -12.26 16.64 8.37
C TRP A 22 -12.77 15.45 9.15
N LEU A 23 -13.08 14.32 8.52
CA LEU A 23 -13.49 13.09 9.22
C LEU A 23 -12.41 12.59 10.19
N SER A 24 -11.14 12.74 9.87
CA SER A 24 -10.03 12.33 10.75
C SER A 24 -9.89 13.19 12.01
N THR A 25 -10.55 14.34 12.08
CA THR A 25 -10.56 15.20 13.29
C THR A 25 -11.62 14.83 14.30
N ILE A 26 -12.52 13.89 13.99
CA ILE A 26 -13.56 13.42 14.92
C ILE A 26 -12.91 12.58 16.01
N GLY A 27 -13.21 12.87 17.27
CA GLY A 27 -12.68 12.15 18.43
C GLY A 27 -11.91 13.04 19.39
N ALA A 28 -11.32 12.45 20.42
CA ALA A 28 -10.46 13.16 21.36
C ALA A 28 -9.03 13.25 20.85
N GLU A 29 -8.43 14.41 20.97
CA GLU A 29 -7.01 14.58 20.65
C GLU A 29 -6.14 13.81 21.64
N ARG A 30 -5.23 13.01 21.15
CA ARG A 30 -4.41 12.09 21.96
C ARG A 30 -3.47 12.78 22.95
N VAL A 31 -3.09 14.03 22.70
CA VAL A 31 -2.14 14.77 23.54
C VAL A 31 -2.85 15.62 24.58
N THR A 32 -3.89 16.35 24.17
CA THR A 32 -4.60 17.31 25.04
C THR A 32 -5.89 16.78 25.62
N GLY A 33 -6.43 15.66 25.09
CA GLY A 33 -7.73 15.10 25.47
C GLY A 33 -8.92 15.96 25.05
N ILE A 34 -8.71 17.00 24.24
CA ILE A 34 -9.81 17.89 23.80
C ILE A 34 -10.71 17.13 22.83
N GLU A 35 -11.98 17.07 23.17
CA GLU A 35 -13.02 16.43 22.37
C GLU A 35 -13.39 17.29 21.15
N ARG A 36 -13.42 16.65 19.96
CA ARG A 36 -13.78 17.32 18.71
C ARG A 36 -14.87 16.54 17.99
N PHE A 37 -15.95 17.21 17.63
CA PHE A 37 -17.06 16.66 16.83
C PHE A 37 -17.65 15.35 17.36
N MET A 38 -17.69 15.15 18.68
CA MET A 38 -18.25 13.94 19.31
C MET A 38 -19.77 13.98 19.45
N PHE A 39 -20.40 15.15 19.34
CA PHE A 39 -21.86 15.33 19.43
C PHE A 39 -22.50 14.67 20.66
N GLY A 40 -21.76 14.55 21.76
CA GLY A 40 -22.20 13.90 22.98
C GLY A 40 -22.21 12.37 22.96
N ASN A 41 -21.69 11.75 21.90
CA ASN A 41 -21.58 10.30 21.80
C ASN A 41 -20.18 9.82 22.22
N TYR A 42 -20.13 9.09 23.32
CA TYR A 42 -18.87 8.59 23.90
C TYR A 42 -18.17 7.54 23.01
N GLU A 43 -18.92 6.84 22.13
CA GLU A 43 -18.33 5.88 21.20
C GLU A 43 -17.41 6.55 20.16
N LEU A 44 -17.57 7.87 19.95
CA LEU A 44 -16.70 8.65 19.06
C LEU A 44 -15.42 9.14 19.76
N TYR A 45 -15.20 8.82 21.03
CA TYR A 45 -14.02 9.27 21.78
C TYR A 45 -12.71 8.82 21.15
N GLU A 46 -12.64 7.57 20.68
CA GLU A 46 -11.48 7.02 19.99
C GLU A 46 -11.40 7.42 18.51
N GLY A 47 -12.36 8.24 18.05
CA GLY A 47 -12.50 8.62 16.66
C GLY A 47 -13.26 7.59 15.83
N LEU A 48 -13.29 7.81 14.54
CA LEU A 48 -13.92 6.89 13.61
C LEU A 48 -12.99 5.70 13.30
N HIS A 49 -13.44 4.51 13.61
CA HIS A 49 -12.68 3.30 13.30
C HIS A 49 -12.49 3.13 11.79
N PHE A 50 -11.26 2.89 11.39
CA PHE A 50 -10.84 2.79 10.00
C PHE A 50 -11.58 1.69 9.23
N VAL A 51 -11.76 0.50 9.82
CA VAL A 51 -12.36 -0.66 9.15
C VAL A 51 -13.80 -0.41 8.71
N PRO A 52 -14.74 0.05 9.55
CA PRO A 52 -16.09 0.38 9.12
C PRO A 52 -16.16 1.44 8.02
N ILE A 53 -15.30 2.45 8.07
CA ILE A 53 -15.26 3.50 7.03
C ILE A 53 -14.86 2.90 5.69
N PHE A 54 -13.83 2.05 5.66
CA PHE A 54 -13.39 1.40 4.42
C PHE A 54 -14.45 0.44 3.86
N ILE A 55 -15.11 -0.33 4.72
CA ILE A 55 -16.22 -1.19 4.30
C ILE A 55 -17.34 -0.33 3.70
N GLY A 56 -17.71 0.77 4.36
CA GLY A 56 -18.74 1.68 3.86
C GLY A 56 -18.37 2.33 2.53
N LEU A 57 -17.17 2.88 2.43
CA LEU A 57 -16.73 3.60 1.24
C LEU A 57 -16.48 2.69 0.02
N PHE A 58 -15.90 1.52 0.23
CA PHE A 58 -15.54 0.64 -0.88
C PHE A 58 -16.57 -0.47 -1.11
N ALA A 59 -16.88 -1.28 -0.10
CA ALA A 59 -17.75 -2.44 -0.31
C ALA A 59 -19.20 -2.02 -0.57
N ILE A 60 -19.77 -1.14 0.26
CA ILE A 60 -21.18 -0.70 0.09
C ILE A 60 -21.31 0.15 -1.17
N SER A 61 -20.36 1.02 -1.45
CA SER A 61 -20.33 1.84 -2.67
C SER A 61 -20.32 0.97 -3.92
N GLU A 62 -19.47 -0.07 -3.95
CA GLU A 62 -19.39 -1.00 -5.08
C GLU A 62 -20.68 -1.82 -5.24
N LEU A 63 -21.27 -2.31 -4.14
CA LEU A 63 -22.56 -3.00 -4.18
C LEU A 63 -23.69 -2.11 -4.75
N LEU A 64 -23.72 -0.83 -4.37
CA LEU A 64 -24.69 0.12 -4.90
C LEU A 64 -24.49 0.39 -6.39
N VAL A 65 -23.24 0.45 -6.86
CA VAL A 65 -22.95 0.62 -8.29
C VAL A 65 -23.33 -0.65 -9.05
N GLN A 66 -22.98 -1.82 -8.55
CA GLN A 66 -23.31 -3.08 -9.18
C GLN A 66 -24.81 -3.35 -9.22
N SER A 67 -25.58 -2.96 -8.19
CA SER A 67 -27.02 -3.10 -8.18
C SER A 67 -27.74 -2.32 -9.30
N LYS A 68 -27.11 -1.25 -9.80
CA LYS A 68 -27.63 -0.48 -10.96
C LYS A 68 -27.30 -1.14 -12.29
N THR A 69 -26.41 -2.10 -12.34
CA THR A 69 -25.90 -2.71 -13.58
C THR A 69 -26.21 -4.20 -13.68
N VAL A 70 -27.16 -4.68 -12.89
CA VAL A 70 -27.56 -6.11 -12.84
C VAL A 70 -27.99 -6.67 -14.20
N ASP A 71 -28.50 -5.83 -15.11
CA ASP A 71 -28.92 -6.25 -16.45
C ASP A 71 -27.78 -6.46 -17.46
N LYS A 72 -26.54 -6.13 -17.11
CA LYS A 72 -25.40 -6.45 -17.97
C LYS A 72 -24.88 -7.82 -17.65
N ILE A 73 -25.12 -8.77 -18.57
CA ILE A 73 -24.51 -10.10 -18.54
C ILE A 73 -23.00 -9.93 -18.38
N ILE A 74 -22.51 -10.29 -17.19
CA ILE A 74 -21.07 -10.33 -16.94
C ILE A 74 -20.54 -11.51 -17.74
N ASN A 75 -19.84 -11.24 -18.84
CA ASN A 75 -19.08 -12.26 -19.54
C ASN A 75 -18.00 -12.78 -18.60
N THR A 76 -18.29 -13.87 -17.91
CA THR A 76 -17.30 -14.55 -17.07
C THR A 76 -16.21 -15.12 -17.94
N VAL A 77 -14.99 -14.65 -17.73
CA VAL A 77 -13.82 -15.22 -18.41
C VAL A 77 -13.61 -16.63 -17.88
N SER A 78 -13.67 -17.63 -18.76
CA SER A 78 -13.40 -19.02 -18.39
C SER A 78 -11.97 -19.14 -17.85
N MET A 79 -11.80 -19.72 -16.66
CA MET A 79 -10.47 -19.99 -16.05
C MET A 79 -9.57 -20.84 -16.94
N LYS A 80 -10.13 -21.59 -17.91
CA LYS A 80 -9.35 -22.35 -18.91
C LYS A 80 -8.52 -21.47 -19.86
N ALA A 81 -8.77 -20.15 -19.89
CA ALA A 81 -8.06 -19.20 -20.75
C ALA A 81 -6.89 -18.48 -20.04
N VAL A 82 -6.60 -18.79 -18.78
CA VAL A 82 -5.47 -18.18 -18.05
C VAL A 82 -4.15 -18.69 -18.63
N LYS A 83 -3.45 -17.83 -19.33
CA LYS A 83 -2.11 -18.11 -19.87
C LYS A 83 -1.08 -17.50 -18.93
N LEU A 84 -0.02 -18.25 -18.65
CA LEU A 84 1.13 -17.72 -17.94
C LEU A 84 1.85 -16.67 -18.82
N PRO A 85 2.47 -15.65 -18.20
CA PRO A 85 3.23 -14.63 -18.93
C PRO A 85 4.34 -15.28 -19.76
N THR A 86 4.51 -14.80 -20.98
CA THR A 86 5.57 -15.26 -21.87
C THR A 86 6.86 -14.46 -21.63
N LEU A 87 7.99 -14.99 -22.10
CA LEU A 87 9.27 -14.26 -22.06
C LEU A 87 9.23 -12.94 -22.83
N GLU A 88 8.38 -12.85 -23.85
CA GLU A 88 8.15 -11.60 -24.59
C GLU A 88 7.42 -10.55 -23.75
N ASP A 89 6.49 -10.98 -22.91
CA ASP A 89 5.81 -10.07 -21.98
C ASP A 89 6.80 -9.49 -20.98
N TYR A 90 7.70 -10.31 -20.43
CA TYR A 90 8.77 -9.83 -19.55
C TYR A 90 9.70 -8.83 -20.24
N LYS A 91 10.06 -9.06 -21.49
CA LYS A 91 10.87 -8.11 -22.28
C LYS A 91 10.18 -6.76 -22.50
N LYS A 92 8.85 -6.72 -22.51
CA LYS A 92 8.09 -5.47 -22.64
C LYS A 92 8.03 -4.69 -21.34
N ILE A 93 7.90 -5.40 -20.18
CA ILE A 93 7.59 -4.77 -18.90
C ILE A 93 8.80 -4.56 -17.98
N TRP A 94 9.99 -5.13 -18.27
CA TRP A 94 11.14 -5.08 -17.36
C TRP A 94 11.58 -3.67 -16.97
N LYS A 95 11.52 -2.70 -17.91
CA LYS A 95 11.84 -1.29 -17.62
C LYS A 95 10.84 -0.67 -16.67
N THR A 96 9.57 -1.02 -16.82
CA THR A 96 8.49 -0.59 -15.93
C THR A 96 8.69 -1.18 -14.54
N ILE A 97 9.02 -2.47 -14.45
CA ILE A 97 9.31 -3.15 -13.19
C ILE A 97 10.46 -2.46 -12.46
N LEU A 98 11.62 -2.27 -13.10
CA LEU A 98 12.79 -1.65 -12.47
C LEU A 98 12.50 -0.24 -11.96
N ARG A 99 11.80 0.57 -12.75
CA ARG A 99 11.43 1.93 -12.35
C ARG A 99 10.49 1.90 -11.16
N SER A 100 9.47 1.05 -11.21
CA SER A 100 8.49 0.92 -10.14
C SER A 100 9.10 0.36 -8.86
N CYS A 101 10.05 -0.57 -8.98
CA CYS A 101 10.82 -1.04 -7.82
C CYS A 101 11.60 0.11 -7.15
N GLY A 102 12.29 0.94 -7.93
CA GLY A 102 13.00 2.11 -7.38
C GLY A 102 12.07 3.09 -6.66
N ILE A 103 10.91 3.40 -7.28
CA ILE A 103 9.90 4.27 -6.70
C ILE A 103 9.32 3.64 -5.43
N GLY A 104 8.95 2.35 -5.50
CA GLY A 104 8.38 1.64 -4.37
C GLY A 104 9.32 1.58 -3.18
N THR A 105 10.58 1.23 -3.40
CA THR A 105 11.59 1.22 -2.34
C THR A 105 11.73 2.59 -1.69
N PHE A 106 11.83 3.66 -2.48
CA PHE A 106 11.95 5.01 -1.96
C PHE A 106 10.75 5.41 -1.10
N ILE A 107 9.53 5.12 -1.56
CA ILE A 107 8.30 5.41 -0.81
C ILE A 107 8.23 4.55 0.45
N GLY A 108 8.62 3.29 0.37
CA GLY A 108 8.62 2.37 1.51
C GLY A 108 9.53 2.80 2.65
N VAL A 109 10.67 3.45 2.35
CA VAL A 109 11.59 3.99 3.37
C VAL A 109 10.93 5.12 4.18
N LEU A 110 9.94 5.82 3.61
CA LEU A 110 9.22 6.87 4.31
C LEU A 110 8.24 6.26 5.32
N PRO A 111 8.36 6.58 6.62
CA PRO A 111 7.45 6.03 7.64
C PRO A 111 5.99 6.37 7.35
N ALA A 112 5.10 5.43 7.59
CA ALA A 112 3.64 5.56 7.49
C ALA A 112 3.06 5.70 6.06
N GLU A 113 3.85 5.74 4.98
CA GLU A 113 3.33 5.90 3.62
C GLU A 113 2.76 4.61 3.01
N GLY A 114 3.25 3.47 3.36
CA GLY A 114 2.70 2.17 3.01
C GLY A 114 2.74 1.80 1.53
N ALA A 115 2.55 0.51 1.28
CA ALA A 115 2.61 -0.11 -0.04
C ALA A 115 1.48 0.36 -0.99
N THR A 116 0.33 0.78 -0.43
CA THR A 116 -0.82 1.27 -1.21
C THR A 116 -0.48 2.55 -1.98
N VAL A 117 0.18 3.51 -1.34
CA VAL A 117 0.61 4.75 -2.01
C VAL A 117 1.64 4.45 -3.07
N ALA A 118 2.59 3.55 -2.78
CA ALA A 118 3.60 3.11 -3.74
C ALA A 118 2.98 2.48 -4.98
N SER A 119 1.98 1.58 -4.82
CA SER A 119 1.31 0.93 -5.95
C SER A 119 0.58 1.94 -6.85
N MET A 120 -0.10 2.92 -6.25
CA MET A 120 -0.80 3.98 -7.01
C MET A 120 0.17 4.85 -7.81
N ILE A 121 1.31 5.22 -7.21
CA ILE A 121 2.34 5.99 -7.89
C ILE A 121 3.01 5.14 -8.97
N GLY A 122 3.32 3.87 -8.69
CA GLY A 122 3.86 2.93 -9.67
C GLY A 122 2.96 2.76 -10.89
N TYR A 123 1.66 2.62 -10.69
CA TYR A 123 0.67 2.59 -11.78
C TYR A 123 0.67 3.89 -12.59
N SER A 124 0.67 5.03 -11.90
CA SER A 124 0.63 6.34 -12.56
C SER A 124 1.88 6.60 -13.39
N GLU A 125 3.05 6.25 -12.88
CA GLU A 125 4.31 6.35 -13.60
C GLU A 125 4.41 5.34 -14.75
N ALA A 126 3.93 4.11 -14.58
CA ALA A 126 3.82 3.15 -15.67
C ALA A 126 2.98 3.73 -16.82
N ARG A 127 1.81 4.30 -16.51
CA ARG A 127 0.95 4.96 -17.49
C ARG A 127 1.62 6.16 -18.17
N ARG A 128 2.37 6.96 -17.42
CA ARG A 128 3.06 8.15 -17.92
C ARG A 128 4.07 7.81 -19.01
N TRP A 129 4.83 6.74 -18.80
CA TRP A 129 5.92 6.32 -19.67
C TRP A 129 5.52 5.29 -20.73
N SER A 130 4.33 4.71 -20.61
CA SER A 130 3.83 3.75 -21.60
C SER A 130 3.55 4.40 -22.93
N LYS A 131 3.85 3.66 -24.00
CA LYS A 131 3.45 4.00 -25.36
C LYS A 131 1.96 3.76 -25.58
N ASN A 132 1.36 2.80 -24.86
CA ASN A 132 -0.01 2.33 -25.03
C ASN A 132 -0.93 2.82 -23.90
N LYS A 133 -0.97 4.13 -23.67
CA LYS A 133 -1.77 4.75 -22.56
C LYS A 133 -3.26 4.40 -22.59
N LYS A 134 -3.81 4.03 -23.76
CA LYS A 134 -5.25 3.70 -23.93
C LYS A 134 -5.64 2.35 -23.35
N GLU A 135 -4.67 1.47 -23.10
CA GLU A 135 -4.88 0.13 -22.51
C GLU A 135 -5.02 0.17 -20.98
N PHE A 136 -4.56 1.26 -20.35
CA PHE A 136 -4.67 1.42 -18.91
C PHE A 136 -6.13 1.53 -18.48
N GLY A 137 -6.51 0.73 -17.49
CA GLY A 137 -7.92 0.54 -17.07
C GLY A 137 -8.67 -0.52 -17.89
N LYS A 138 -8.03 -1.18 -18.89
CA LYS A 138 -8.63 -2.21 -19.74
C LYS A 138 -7.81 -3.50 -19.78
N GLY A 139 -6.99 -3.76 -18.77
CA GLY A 139 -6.15 -4.96 -18.67
C GLY A 139 -4.72 -4.77 -19.15
N SER A 140 -4.14 -3.56 -18.98
CA SER A 140 -2.74 -3.29 -19.33
C SER A 140 -1.77 -4.10 -18.47
N ILE A 141 -0.93 -4.93 -19.07
CA ILE A 141 0.13 -5.68 -18.40
C ILE A 141 1.14 -4.73 -17.75
N GLU A 142 1.51 -3.64 -18.43
CA GLU A 142 2.40 -2.61 -17.87
C GLU A 142 1.82 -1.93 -16.64
N GLY A 143 0.49 -1.69 -16.64
CA GLY A 143 -0.19 -1.08 -15.49
C GLY A 143 -0.15 -1.98 -14.26
N ILE A 144 -0.45 -3.27 -14.44
CA ILE A 144 -0.40 -4.28 -13.37
C ILE A 144 1.04 -4.42 -12.87
N ALA A 145 1.99 -4.63 -13.78
CA ALA A 145 3.40 -4.79 -13.42
C ALA A 145 3.95 -3.57 -12.66
N GLY A 146 3.56 -2.35 -13.06
CA GLY A 146 3.98 -1.11 -12.40
C GLY A 146 3.45 -0.98 -10.99
N ALA A 147 2.17 -1.27 -10.78
CA ALA A 147 1.54 -1.21 -9.47
C ALA A 147 2.11 -2.27 -8.51
N GLU A 148 2.16 -3.53 -8.95
CA GLU A 148 2.61 -4.65 -8.13
C GLU A 148 4.10 -4.60 -7.82
N ALA A 149 4.94 -4.21 -8.78
CA ALA A 149 6.37 -4.04 -8.53
C ALA A 149 6.65 -2.95 -7.49
N ALA A 150 5.92 -1.83 -7.54
CA ALA A 150 6.04 -0.77 -6.55
C ALA A 150 5.52 -1.19 -5.18
N ASN A 151 4.39 -1.90 -5.12
CA ASN A 151 3.82 -2.46 -3.90
C ASN A 151 4.80 -3.37 -3.16
N ASN A 152 5.34 -4.36 -3.89
CA ASN A 152 6.28 -5.32 -3.33
C ASN A 152 7.61 -4.66 -2.90
N ALA A 153 8.13 -3.74 -3.71
CA ALA A 153 9.35 -3.01 -3.39
C ALA A 153 9.18 -2.09 -2.17
N ALA A 154 8.01 -1.50 -1.98
CA ALA A 154 7.72 -0.68 -0.80
C ALA A 154 7.76 -1.49 0.50
N THR A 155 7.35 -2.75 0.45
CA THR A 155 7.44 -3.64 1.62
C THR A 155 8.91 -3.83 2.04
N GLY A 156 9.81 -4.07 1.08
CA GLY A 156 11.25 -4.12 1.34
C GLY A 156 11.81 -2.79 1.85
N GLY A 157 11.38 -1.67 1.23
CA GLY A 157 11.75 -0.31 1.66
C GLY A 157 11.36 -0.03 3.11
N ALA A 158 10.16 -0.42 3.52
CA ALA A 158 9.64 -0.21 4.88
C ALA A 158 10.39 -1.03 5.95
N MET A 159 11.05 -2.12 5.56
CA MET A 159 11.90 -2.88 6.48
C MET A 159 13.17 -2.12 6.88
N VAL A 160 13.66 -1.21 6.04
CA VAL A 160 14.88 -0.43 6.34
C VAL A 160 14.72 0.40 7.62
N PRO A 161 13.78 1.36 7.71
CA PRO A 161 13.61 2.11 8.96
C PRO A 161 13.17 1.22 10.13
N THR A 162 12.40 0.17 9.86
CA THR A 162 11.92 -0.75 10.90
C THR A 162 13.08 -1.48 11.57
N MET A 163 14.00 -2.02 10.80
CA MET A 163 15.12 -2.81 11.35
C MET A 163 16.25 -1.92 11.85
N VAL A 164 16.56 -0.81 11.15
CA VAL A 164 17.70 0.06 11.47
C VAL A 164 17.37 1.04 12.60
N LEU A 165 16.19 1.62 12.58
CA LEU A 165 15.78 2.67 13.54
C LEU A 165 14.77 2.18 14.58
N GLY A 166 14.17 0.99 14.38
CA GLY A 166 13.07 0.54 15.22
C GLY A 166 11.76 1.32 14.99
N ILE A 167 11.64 2.00 13.86
CA ILE A 167 10.47 2.80 13.50
C ILE A 167 9.69 2.05 12.42
N PRO A 168 8.47 1.57 12.70
CA PRO A 168 7.70 0.81 11.72
C PRO A 168 7.29 1.71 10.54
N GLY A 169 7.58 1.27 9.31
CA GLY A 169 7.20 1.95 8.08
C GLY A 169 5.74 1.66 7.66
N SER A 170 5.12 0.62 8.23
CA SER A 170 3.75 0.20 7.92
C SER A 170 3.17 -0.61 9.08
N GLY A 171 1.84 -0.87 9.04
CA GLY A 171 1.20 -1.74 10.02
C GLY A 171 1.79 -3.16 10.05
N THR A 172 2.13 -3.71 8.88
CA THR A 172 2.76 -5.03 8.77
C THR A 172 4.15 -5.05 9.41
N THR A 173 4.96 -4.03 9.13
CA THR A 173 6.31 -3.93 9.73
C THR A 173 6.27 -3.66 11.24
N ALA A 174 5.20 -3.02 11.75
CA ALA A 174 4.99 -2.89 13.19
C ALA A 174 4.78 -4.26 13.87
N ILE A 175 4.00 -5.15 13.25
CA ILE A 175 3.79 -6.52 13.76
C ILE A 175 5.10 -7.31 13.71
N ILE A 176 5.87 -7.19 12.63
CA ILE A 176 7.18 -7.84 12.52
C ILE A 176 8.12 -7.33 13.61
N LEU A 177 8.11 -6.02 13.87
CA LEU A 177 8.90 -5.39 14.93
C LEU A 177 8.59 -6.01 16.30
N VAL A 178 7.31 -6.13 16.63
CA VAL A 178 6.86 -6.79 17.88
C VAL A 178 7.33 -8.24 17.92
N GLY A 179 7.18 -8.98 16.82
CA GLY A 179 7.66 -10.36 16.70
C GLY A 179 9.15 -10.48 16.98
N LEU A 180 9.98 -9.60 16.44
CA LEU A 180 11.42 -9.57 16.71
C LEU A 180 11.70 -9.31 18.20
N MET A 181 10.99 -8.36 18.81
CA MET A 181 11.17 -8.02 20.23
C MET A 181 10.78 -9.18 21.16
N VAL A 182 9.72 -9.93 20.84
CA VAL A 182 9.31 -11.13 21.59
C VAL A 182 10.40 -12.20 21.55
N HIS A 183 11.16 -12.32 20.45
CA HIS A 183 12.28 -13.24 20.31
C HIS A 183 13.60 -12.69 20.86
N GLY A 184 13.55 -11.57 21.60
CA GLY A 184 14.74 -10.95 22.20
C GLY A 184 15.62 -10.17 21.24
N LEU A 185 15.22 -10.04 19.97
CA LEU A 185 15.93 -9.26 18.97
C LEU A 185 15.52 -7.80 19.10
N ARG A 186 16.43 -6.93 19.47
CA ARG A 186 16.17 -5.49 19.58
C ARG A 186 16.45 -4.80 18.26
N PRO A 187 15.43 -4.24 17.59
CA PRO A 187 15.64 -3.44 16.39
C PRO A 187 16.50 -2.22 16.68
N GLY A 188 17.28 -1.81 15.71
CA GLY A 188 18.23 -0.72 15.83
C GLY A 188 19.61 -1.14 15.30
N VAL A 189 20.59 -0.27 15.47
CA VAL A 189 21.98 -0.50 14.98
C VAL A 189 22.57 -1.80 15.52
N TYR A 190 22.20 -2.19 16.73
CA TYR A 190 22.67 -3.42 17.38
C TYR A 190 22.08 -4.72 16.81
N LEU A 191 20.96 -4.66 16.09
CA LEU A 191 20.36 -5.86 15.51
C LEU A 191 21.32 -6.57 14.56
N PHE A 192 22.00 -5.80 13.72
CA PHE A 192 22.92 -6.35 12.73
C PHE A 192 24.20 -6.91 13.36
N THR A 193 24.69 -6.33 14.45
CA THR A 193 25.82 -6.87 15.19
C THR A 193 25.44 -8.16 15.91
N CYS A 194 24.28 -8.23 16.53
CA CYS A 194 23.78 -9.42 17.19
C CYS A 194 23.59 -10.58 16.19
N LEU A 195 22.95 -10.31 15.04
CA LEU A 195 22.75 -11.31 13.99
C LEU A 195 24.07 -11.80 13.37
N LEU A 196 25.07 -10.94 13.27
CA LEU A 196 26.37 -11.29 12.72
C LEU A 196 27.11 -12.29 13.61
N TYR A 197 26.95 -12.19 14.94
CA TYR A 197 27.58 -13.08 15.90
C TYR A 197 26.76 -14.34 16.22
N THR A 198 25.45 -14.30 16.05
CA THR A 198 24.57 -15.45 16.34
C THR A 198 24.22 -16.28 15.10
N SER A 199 24.48 -15.76 13.90
CA SER A 199 24.31 -16.53 12.67
C SER A 199 25.43 -17.57 12.58
N PRO A 200 25.11 -18.89 12.50
CA PRO A 200 26.12 -19.90 12.36
C PRO A 200 26.93 -19.63 11.08
N SER A 201 28.26 -19.53 11.28
CA SER A 201 29.17 -19.40 10.15
C SER A 201 29.07 -20.66 9.28
N PRO A 202 29.22 -20.56 7.94
CA PRO A 202 29.32 -21.76 7.09
C PRO A 202 30.35 -22.78 7.61
N ARG A 203 31.34 -22.36 8.40
CA ARG A 203 32.33 -23.23 9.05
C ARG A 203 31.77 -23.98 10.26
N ASP A 204 30.72 -23.46 10.90
CA ASP A 204 30.10 -24.10 12.08
C ASP A 204 29.09 -25.18 11.68
N ILE A 205 28.61 -25.14 10.43
CA ILE A 205 27.68 -26.12 9.83
C ILE A 205 28.45 -27.37 9.34
N MET A 206 29.77 -27.26 9.15
CA MET A 206 30.63 -28.37 8.66
C MET A 206 31.36 -29.12 9.78
N ARG A 207 31.03 -28.89 11.02
CA ARG A 207 31.50 -29.66 12.21
C ARG A 207 30.36 -30.46 12.79
#